data_b60debc65edb023969b2f0522715d1e3
#
_entry.id   b60debc65edb023969b2f0522715d1e3
#
_cell.length_a   1.000
_cell.length_b   1.000
_cell.length_c   1.000
_cell.angle_alpha   90.00
_cell.angle_beta   90.00
_cell.angle_gamma   90.00
#
_symmetry.space_group_name_H-M   'P 1'
#
loop_
_entity.id
_entity.type
_entity.pdbx_description
1 polymer ?
#
loop_
_entity_poly.entity_id
_entity_poly.type
_entity_poly.pdbx_seq_one_letter_code
_entity_poly.pdbx_strand_id
1 'polypeptide(L)'
;AVISFVLMFSISGCSDTPPEEDTVSETVIDVQDVSEEEQENEEEIINICIDLYDKAAEENKLDDLEIIRSIVNRLGENEYPAVDSRNQVNMTEAEQVLEFCEKVDAQEEADITILEGGYLGGFVKDDLHTKDGNVDVVRSYYGYENGEIQKEVTGRYQAEYWNYTEEGYLMFSGVWFSEELYVLTLSGAEEHTALR
;
A
#
# COMPACT_ATOMS: atom_id res chain seq x y z
N ALA A 1 65.92 -54.26 10.68
CA ALA A 1 64.83 -54.40 9.75
C ALA A 1 63.56 -53.78 10.39
N VAL A 2 63.20 -52.66 9.87
CA VAL A 2 61.94 -51.96 10.32
C VAL A 2 60.92 -52.12 9.19
N ILE A 3 59.86 -52.80 9.51
CA ILE A 3 58.74 -53.01 8.59
C ILE A 3 57.78 -51.88 8.81
N SER A 4 57.64 -50.98 7.83
CA SER A 4 56.69 -49.88 7.84
C SER A 4 55.39 -50.34 7.24
N PHE A 5 54.32 -50.32 8.03
CA PHE A 5 52.98 -50.69 7.64
C PHE A 5 52.23 -49.41 7.20
N VAL A 6 51.95 -49.31 5.93
CA VAL A 6 51.15 -48.16 5.41
C VAL A 6 49.69 -48.61 5.41
N LEU A 7 48.91 -47.99 6.30
CA LEU A 7 47.44 -48.11 6.32
C LEU A 7 46.83 -47.09 5.34
N MET A 8 46.27 -47.57 4.24
CA MET A 8 45.42 -46.74 3.38
C MET A 8 44.01 -46.64 4.00
N PHE A 9 43.64 -45.48 4.44
CA PHE A 9 42.27 -45.15 4.75
C PHE A 9 41.58 -44.58 3.49
N SER A 10 40.62 -45.33 2.96
CA SER A 10 39.69 -44.85 1.95
C SER A 10 38.61 -44.02 2.65
N ILE A 11 38.62 -42.71 2.45
CA ILE A 11 37.57 -41.84 2.90
C ILE A 11 36.53 -41.76 1.76
N SER A 12 35.37 -42.42 1.99
CA SER A 12 34.19 -42.17 1.15
C SER A 12 33.67 -40.76 1.49
N GLY A 13 33.87 -39.83 0.58
CA GLY A 13 33.28 -38.52 0.67
C GLY A 13 31.78 -38.59 0.45
N CYS A 14 30.96 -38.40 1.47
CA CYS A 14 29.61 -37.94 1.30
C CYS A 14 29.68 -36.47 0.88
N SER A 15 29.19 -36.20 -0.30
CA SER A 15 28.97 -34.84 -0.81
C SER A 15 27.71 -34.32 -0.18
N ASP A 16 27.80 -33.64 0.97
CA ASP A 16 26.75 -32.77 1.49
C ASP A 16 26.85 -31.46 0.69
N THR A 17 25.98 -31.34 -0.30
CA THR A 17 25.70 -30.04 -0.92
C THR A 17 24.87 -29.28 0.11
N PRO A 18 25.30 -28.10 0.58
CA PRO A 18 24.44 -27.26 1.38
C PRO A 18 23.22 -26.88 0.54
N PRO A 19 22.03 -26.70 1.17
CA PRO A 19 20.87 -26.18 0.46
C PRO A 19 21.25 -24.83 -0.13
N GLU A 20 20.95 -24.63 -1.39
CA GLU A 20 21.01 -23.31 -2.02
C GLU A 20 20.15 -22.38 -1.16
N GLU A 21 20.78 -21.40 -0.52
CA GLU A 21 20.08 -20.26 0.00
C GLU A 21 19.39 -19.62 -1.20
N ASP A 22 18.05 -19.72 -1.22
CA ASP A 22 17.22 -18.87 -2.06
C ASP A 22 17.59 -17.42 -1.69
N THR A 23 18.44 -16.83 -2.49
CA THR A 23 18.64 -15.38 -2.46
C THR A 23 17.33 -14.76 -2.89
N VAL A 24 16.53 -14.41 -1.90
CA VAL A 24 15.44 -13.44 -2.07
C VAL A 24 16.14 -12.21 -2.64
N SER A 25 15.92 -11.96 -3.92
CA SER A 25 16.36 -10.74 -4.56
C SER A 25 15.66 -9.59 -3.86
N GLU A 26 16.35 -8.93 -2.92
CA GLU A 26 15.98 -7.60 -2.47
C GLU A 26 16.03 -6.69 -3.70
N THR A 27 14.88 -6.51 -4.32
CA THR A 27 14.69 -5.43 -5.28
C THR A 27 14.65 -4.14 -4.46
N VAL A 28 15.83 -3.59 -4.17
CA VAL A 28 15.97 -2.20 -3.75
C VAL A 28 15.45 -1.38 -4.93
N ILE A 29 14.24 -0.86 -4.80
CA ILE A 29 13.66 -0.01 -5.81
C ILE A 29 14.37 1.34 -5.72
N ASP A 30 15.13 1.61 -6.77
CA ASP A 30 15.82 2.88 -7.01
C ASP A 30 14.76 4.00 -7.05
N VAL A 31 14.91 5.00 -6.18
CA VAL A 31 14.02 6.17 -6.04
C VAL A 31 14.23 7.15 -7.21
N GLN A 32 14.52 6.67 -8.41
CA GLN A 32 14.78 7.53 -9.56
C GLN A 32 13.72 7.35 -10.63
N ASP A 33 13.01 8.39 -10.83
CA ASP A 33 12.06 8.76 -11.90
C ASP A 33 10.60 8.86 -11.45
N VAL A 34 10.34 9.77 -10.50
CA VAL A 34 8.96 10.27 -10.27
C VAL A 34 8.66 11.25 -11.41
N SER A 35 7.61 11.02 -12.16
CA SER A 35 7.21 11.90 -13.24
C SER A 35 6.80 13.29 -12.71
N GLU A 36 6.91 14.34 -13.54
CA GLU A 36 6.45 15.69 -13.14
C GLU A 36 4.95 15.67 -12.74
N GLU A 37 4.14 14.86 -13.41
CA GLU A 37 2.71 14.68 -13.13
C GLU A 37 2.44 14.02 -11.76
N GLU A 38 3.23 13.01 -11.39
CA GLU A 38 3.13 12.39 -10.05
C GLU A 38 3.49 13.40 -8.94
N GLN A 39 4.49 14.26 -9.17
CA GLN A 39 4.89 15.30 -8.21
C GLN A 39 3.81 16.37 -8.06
N GLU A 40 3.21 16.83 -9.16
CA GLU A 40 2.12 17.83 -9.12
C GLU A 40 0.90 17.28 -8.36
N ASN A 41 0.53 16.03 -8.58
CA ASN A 41 -0.57 15.36 -7.86
C ASN A 41 -0.28 15.24 -6.36
N GLU A 42 0.95 14.88 -5.98
CA GLU A 42 1.36 14.81 -4.56
C GLU A 42 1.27 16.17 -3.87
N GLU A 43 1.79 17.22 -4.50
CA GLU A 43 1.74 18.58 -3.95
C GLU A 43 0.29 19.08 -3.82
N GLU A 44 -0.59 18.73 -4.75
CA GLU A 44 -2.00 19.07 -4.68
C GLU A 44 -2.67 18.42 -3.47
N ILE A 45 -2.52 17.10 -3.27
CA ILE A 45 -3.07 16.37 -2.14
C ILE A 45 -2.57 16.95 -0.81
N ILE A 46 -1.29 17.25 -0.70
CA ILE A 46 -0.70 17.87 0.49
C ILE A 46 -1.35 19.22 0.75
N ASN A 47 -1.46 20.07 -0.26
CA ASN A 47 -2.01 21.43 -0.14
C ASN A 47 -3.49 21.41 0.26
N ILE A 48 -4.27 20.40 -0.13
CA ILE A 48 -5.68 20.23 0.26
C ILE A 48 -5.84 20.07 1.77
N CYS A 49 -4.91 19.39 2.45
CA CYS A 49 -5.09 18.97 3.84
C CYS A 49 -4.08 19.53 4.84
N ILE A 50 -3.01 20.21 4.42
CA ILE A 50 -1.92 20.64 5.31
C ILE A 50 -2.39 21.52 6.48
N ASP A 51 -3.35 22.43 6.26
CA ASP A 51 -3.89 23.29 7.30
C ASP A 51 -4.62 22.52 8.41
N LEU A 52 -5.23 21.38 8.08
CA LEU A 52 -5.88 20.49 9.04
C LEU A 52 -4.83 19.73 9.86
N TYR A 53 -3.75 19.30 9.25
CA TYR A 53 -2.63 18.64 9.94
C TYR A 53 -1.90 19.63 10.86
N ASP A 54 -1.62 20.86 10.40
CA ASP A 54 -1.00 21.92 11.21
C ASP A 54 -1.81 22.17 12.47
N LYS A 55 -3.11 22.41 12.32
CA LYS A 55 -4.01 22.62 13.45
C LYS A 55 -4.08 21.42 14.38
N ALA A 56 -4.15 20.23 13.84
CA ALA A 56 -4.19 19.00 14.63
C ALA A 56 -2.90 18.79 15.44
N ALA A 57 -1.75 19.14 14.85
CA ALA A 57 -0.46 19.06 15.53
C ALA A 57 -0.35 20.08 16.68
N GLU A 58 -0.80 21.32 16.47
CA GLU A 58 -0.85 22.35 17.53
C GLU A 58 -1.70 21.91 18.73
N GLU A 59 -2.77 21.16 18.47
CA GLU A 59 -3.70 20.64 19.48
C GLU A 59 -3.30 19.24 20.04
N ASN A 60 -2.20 18.62 19.54
CA ASN A 60 -1.81 17.23 19.84
C ASN A 60 -2.91 16.21 19.49
N LYS A 61 -3.55 16.36 18.34
CA LYS A 61 -4.71 15.58 17.90
C LYS A 61 -4.53 14.90 16.53
N LEU A 62 -3.32 14.72 16.06
CA LEU A 62 -3.06 14.07 14.77
C LEU A 62 -3.72 12.68 14.64
N ASP A 63 -3.87 11.99 15.78
CA ASP A 63 -4.51 10.67 15.86
C ASP A 63 -6.01 10.72 16.24
N ASP A 64 -6.59 11.90 16.34
CA ASP A 64 -8.01 12.05 16.68
C ASP A 64 -8.89 11.68 15.49
N LEU A 65 -9.86 10.78 15.73
CA LEU A 65 -10.73 10.27 14.66
C LEU A 65 -11.57 11.38 14.00
N GLU A 66 -11.95 12.43 14.75
CA GLU A 66 -12.73 13.55 14.19
C GLU A 66 -11.84 14.37 13.22
N ILE A 67 -10.57 14.52 13.54
CA ILE A 67 -9.59 15.17 12.64
C ILE A 67 -9.37 14.34 11.39
N ILE A 68 -9.11 13.03 11.55
CA ILE A 68 -8.92 12.11 10.43
C ILE A 68 -10.12 12.16 9.48
N ARG A 69 -11.34 12.10 10.01
CA ARG A 69 -12.57 12.23 9.21
C ARG A 69 -12.70 13.58 8.52
N SER A 70 -12.27 14.66 9.18
CA SER A 70 -12.26 15.99 8.56
C SER A 70 -11.32 16.07 7.37
N ILE A 71 -10.15 15.41 7.45
CA ILE A 71 -9.19 15.28 6.36
C ILE A 71 -9.79 14.45 5.22
N VAL A 72 -10.34 13.27 5.53
CA VAL A 72 -11.00 12.39 4.55
C VAL A 72 -12.13 13.12 3.82
N ASN A 73 -12.99 13.84 4.55
CA ASN A 73 -14.07 14.61 3.94
C ASN A 73 -13.53 15.73 3.03
N ARG A 74 -12.47 16.43 3.45
CA ARG A 74 -11.82 17.48 2.65
C ARG A 74 -11.24 16.92 1.35
N LEU A 75 -10.63 15.74 1.39
CA LEU A 75 -10.13 15.03 0.21
C LEU A 75 -11.29 14.67 -0.73
N GLY A 76 -12.40 14.14 -0.20
CA GLY A 76 -13.61 13.85 -0.96
C GLY A 76 -14.24 15.10 -1.59
N GLU A 77 -14.28 16.25 -0.90
CA GLU A 77 -14.73 17.54 -1.45
C GLU A 77 -13.87 18.01 -2.63
N ASN A 78 -12.66 17.45 -2.78
CA ASN A 78 -11.74 17.67 -3.90
C ASN A 78 -11.66 16.45 -4.83
N GLU A 79 -12.72 15.64 -4.88
CA GLU A 79 -12.92 14.54 -5.82
C GLU A 79 -11.95 13.35 -5.66
N TYR A 80 -11.29 13.21 -4.48
CA TYR A 80 -10.47 12.04 -4.19
C TYR A 80 -11.25 10.95 -3.44
N PRO A 81 -11.22 9.69 -3.89
CA PRO A 81 -11.62 8.55 -3.08
C PRO A 81 -10.75 8.47 -1.83
N ALA A 82 -11.36 8.65 -0.66
CA ALA A 82 -10.62 8.65 0.60
C ALA A 82 -11.40 7.93 1.71
N VAL A 83 -10.67 7.25 2.59
CA VAL A 83 -11.22 6.52 3.73
C VAL A 83 -10.34 6.72 4.97
N ASP A 84 -10.90 6.58 6.18
CA ASP A 84 -10.07 6.52 7.38
C ASP A 84 -9.42 5.14 7.53
N SER A 85 -8.10 5.10 7.79
CA SER A 85 -7.33 3.87 7.89
C SER A 85 -7.70 2.97 9.08
N ARG A 86 -8.45 3.48 10.07
CA ARG A 86 -8.78 2.77 11.30
C ARG A 86 -10.10 2.02 11.23
N ASN A 87 -11.15 2.67 10.69
CA ASN A 87 -12.47 2.08 10.61
C ASN A 87 -12.81 1.62 9.19
N GLN A 88 -12.18 2.25 8.18
CA GLN A 88 -12.35 1.91 6.77
C GLN A 88 -13.82 1.88 6.33
N VAL A 89 -14.59 2.88 6.76
CA VAL A 89 -16.03 3.00 6.45
C VAL A 89 -16.33 4.36 5.86
N ASN A 90 -17.40 4.43 5.07
CA ASN A 90 -17.86 5.67 4.43
C ASN A 90 -16.76 6.31 3.54
N MET A 91 -16.18 5.52 2.67
CA MET A 91 -15.25 6.04 1.64
C MET A 91 -15.94 7.16 0.87
N THR A 92 -15.24 8.28 0.72
CA THR A 92 -15.66 9.36 -0.17
C THR A 92 -15.45 8.93 -1.62
N GLU A 93 -16.24 9.47 -2.56
CA GLU A 93 -16.07 9.18 -3.99
C GLU A 93 -15.96 7.67 -4.32
N ALA A 94 -16.63 6.81 -3.54
CA ALA A 94 -16.58 5.35 -3.69
C ALA A 94 -17.02 4.88 -5.09
N GLU A 95 -17.84 5.65 -5.79
CA GLU A 95 -18.30 5.35 -7.16
C GLU A 95 -17.12 5.29 -8.14
N GLN A 96 -16.10 6.14 -7.97
CA GLN A 96 -14.91 6.12 -8.82
C GLN A 96 -14.13 4.80 -8.66
N VAL A 97 -14.06 4.27 -7.43
CA VAL A 97 -13.41 2.98 -7.15
C VAL A 97 -14.21 1.84 -7.78
N LEU A 98 -15.55 1.89 -7.73
CA LEU A 98 -16.40 0.91 -8.41
C LEU A 98 -16.20 0.93 -9.92
N GLU A 99 -16.16 2.11 -10.54
CA GLU A 99 -15.88 2.26 -11.97
C GLU A 99 -14.50 1.70 -12.34
N PHE A 100 -13.49 1.92 -11.50
CA PHE A 100 -12.17 1.31 -11.70
C PHE A 100 -12.23 -0.21 -11.64
N CYS A 101 -12.94 -0.80 -10.66
CA CYS A 101 -13.13 -2.25 -10.58
C CYS A 101 -13.83 -2.81 -11.82
N GLU A 102 -14.83 -2.11 -12.36
CA GLU A 102 -15.49 -2.50 -13.63
C GLU A 102 -14.50 -2.49 -14.81
N LYS A 103 -13.55 -1.53 -14.82
CA LYS A 103 -12.50 -1.47 -15.84
C LYS A 103 -11.50 -2.64 -15.72
N VAL A 104 -11.13 -3.02 -14.49
CA VAL A 104 -10.32 -4.22 -14.25
C VAL A 104 -11.00 -5.47 -14.80
N ASP A 105 -12.28 -5.66 -14.50
CA ASP A 105 -13.07 -6.81 -14.97
C ASP A 105 -13.23 -6.82 -16.49
N ALA A 106 -13.38 -5.63 -17.08
CA ALA A 106 -13.47 -5.45 -18.55
C ALA A 106 -12.11 -5.57 -19.25
N GLN A 107 -11.01 -5.69 -18.53
CA GLN A 107 -9.64 -5.68 -19.04
C GLN A 107 -9.28 -4.39 -19.80
N GLU A 108 -9.90 -3.28 -19.41
CA GLU A 108 -9.64 -1.95 -19.96
C GLU A 108 -8.54 -1.23 -19.17
N GLU A 109 -7.89 -0.26 -19.82
CA GLU A 109 -6.86 0.58 -19.19
C GLU A 109 -7.52 1.72 -18.40
N ALA A 110 -7.13 1.89 -17.13
CA ALA A 110 -7.61 2.95 -16.27
C ALA A 110 -6.64 3.22 -15.11
N ASP A 111 -6.73 4.42 -14.54
CA ASP A 111 -5.97 4.86 -13.38
C ASP A 111 -6.90 5.38 -12.30
N ILE A 112 -6.50 5.22 -11.03
CA ILE A 112 -7.17 5.81 -9.88
C ILE A 112 -6.18 6.04 -8.75
N THR A 113 -6.37 7.12 -7.98
CA THR A 113 -5.68 7.36 -6.70
C THR A 113 -6.67 7.17 -5.56
N ILE A 114 -6.32 6.34 -4.57
CA ILE A 114 -7.10 6.12 -3.34
C ILE A 114 -6.27 6.59 -2.15
N LEU A 115 -6.90 7.29 -1.20
CA LEU A 115 -6.24 7.85 -0.03
C LEU A 115 -6.77 7.23 1.27
N GLU A 116 -5.85 6.88 2.18
CA GLU A 116 -6.20 6.41 3.53
C GLU A 116 -5.69 7.42 4.56
N GLY A 117 -6.58 8.20 5.16
CA GLY A 117 -6.24 9.19 6.18
C GLY A 117 -5.94 8.58 7.54
N GLY A 118 -5.02 9.18 8.31
CA GLY A 118 -4.75 8.83 9.71
C GLY A 118 -3.66 7.78 9.94
N TYR A 119 -2.88 7.44 8.93
CA TYR A 119 -1.71 6.59 9.08
C TYR A 119 -0.56 7.38 9.72
N LEU A 120 -0.11 6.97 10.92
CA LEU A 120 0.99 7.61 11.67
C LEU A 120 0.96 9.15 11.70
N GLY A 121 -0.24 9.73 11.80
CA GLY A 121 -0.43 11.19 11.76
C GLY A 121 -0.34 11.81 10.35
N GLY A 122 -0.39 11.01 9.30
CA GLY A 122 -0.36 11.41 7.91
C GLY A 122 -1.40 10.65 7.06
N PHE A 123 -1.03 10.20 5.88
CA PHE A 123 -1.90 9.42 4.99
C PHE A 123 -1.12 8.39 4.16
N VAL A 124 -1.83 7.44 3.60
CA VAL A 124 -1.34 6.54 2.57
C VAL A 124 -1.98 6.92 1.24
N LYS A 125 -1.21 6.87 0.17
CA LYS A 125 -1.65 7.08 -1.21
C LYS A 125 -1.41 5.80 -1.99
N ASP A 126 -2.47 5.24 -2.56
CA ASP A 126 -2.42 4.13 -3.49
C ASP A 126 -2.76 4.64 -4.89
N ASP A 127 -1.77 4.66 -5.77
CA ASP A 127 -1.99 4.85 -7.20
C ASP A 127 -2.12 3.48 -7.85
N LEU A 128 -3.28 3.22 -8.44
CA LEU A 128 -3.60 1.97 -9.10
C LEU A 128 -3.71 2.19 -10.60
N HIS A 129 -3.04 1.36 -11.37
CA HIS A 129 -3.15 1.31 -12.81
C HIS A 129 -3.61 -0.07 -13.25
N THR A 130 -4.65 -0.15 -14.07
CA THR A 130 -5.09 -1.43 -14.65
C THR A 130 -4.86 -1.48 -16.13
N LYS A 131 -4.43 -2.65 -16.61
CA LYS A 131 -4.28 -2.98 -18.02
C LYS A 131 -4.37 -4.48 -18.23
N ASP A 132 -5.14 -4.91 -19.24
CA ASP A 132 -5.34 -6.33 -19.56
C ASP A 132 -5.80 -7.17 -18.33
N GLY A 133 -6.52 -6.54 -17.38
CA GLY A 133 -7.01 -7.17 -16.16
C GLY A 133 -5.96 -7.33 -15.04
N ASN A 134 -4.74 -6.84 -15.25
CA ASN A 134 -3.74 -6.76 -14.20
C ASN A 134 -3.81 -5.41 -13.50
N VAL A 135 -3.47 -5.36 -12.22
CA VAL A 135 -3.43 -4.11 -11.44
C VAL A 135 -2.03 -3.89 -10.91
N ASP A 136 -1.41 -2.81 -11.36
CA ASP A 136 -0.15 -2.33 -10.81
C ASP A 136 -0.44 -1.31 -9.70
N VAL A 137 0.26 -1.43 -8.59
CA VAL A 137 0.05 -0.63 -7.38
C VAL A 137 1.32 0.14 -7.05
N VAL A 138 1.17 1.45 -6.83
CA VAL A 138 2.20 2.29 -6.23
C VAL A 138 1.67 2.79 -4.89
N ARG A 139 2.12 2.19 -3.79
CA ARG A 139 1.71 2.55 -2.44
C ARG A 139 2.75 3.43 -1.78
N SER A 140 2.38 4.65 -1.42
CA SER A 140 3.24 5.64 -0.79
C SER A 140 2.71 6.03 0.58
N TYR A 141 3.61 6.13 1.56
CA TYR A 141 3.31 6.53 2.93
C TYR A 141 3.81 7.94 3.18
N TYR A 142 2.97 8.77 3.78
CA TYR A 142 3.25 10.16 4.10
C TYR A 142 3.06 10.38 5.59
N GLY A 143 4.08 10.94 6.25
CA GLY A 143 4.04 11.34 7.65
C GLY A 143 4.02 12.85 7.79
N TYR A 144 3.34 13.36 8.83
CA TYR A 144 3.40 14.76 9.21
C TYR A 144 4.44 14.96 10.32
N GLU A 145 5.47 15.75 10.02
CA GLU A 145 6.53 16.07 10.97
C GLU A 145 6.99 17.51 10.80
N ASN A 146 7.13 18.25 11.93
CA ASN A 146 7.68 19.61 11.97
C ASN A 146 6.98 20.65 11.07
N GLY A 147 5.68 20.51 10.83
CA GLY A 147 4.90 21.44 9.98
C GLY A 147 4.92 21.09 8.50
N GLU A 148 5.40 19.92 8.14
CA GLU A 148 5.46 19.43 6.76
C GLU A 148 4.93 18.01 6.65
N ILE A 149 4.31 17.70 5.52
CA ILE A 149 3.98 16.32 5.13
C ILE A 149 5.10 15.84 4.20
N GLN A 150 5.72 14.73 4.56
CA GLN A 150 6.83 14.17 3.82
C GLN A 150 6.55 12.72 3.43
N LYS A 151 6.94 12.36 2.21
CA LYS A 151 6.92 10.97 1.76
C LYS A 151 8.00 10.19 2.48
N GLU A 152 7.61 9.15 3.22
CA GLU A 152 8.51 8.31 3.99
C GLU A 152 9.02 7.11 3.17
N VAL A 153 8.10 6.41 2.52
CA VAL A 153 8.42 5.19 1.76
C VAL A 153 7.42 4.98 0.62
N THR A 154 7.89 4.38 -0.46
CA THR A 154 7.05 3.98 -1.60
C THR A 154 7.34 2.54 -1.96
N GLY A 155 6.30 1.75 -2.17
CA GLY A 155 6.34 0.39 -2.70
C GLY A 155 5.66 0.32 -4.06
N ARG A 156 6.22 -0.49 -4.98
CA ARG A 156 5.63 -0.76 -6.30
C ARG A 156 5.50 -2.25 -6.48
N TYR A 157 4.32 -2.73 -6.85
CA TYR A 157 4.09 -4.14 -7.11
C TYR A 157 2.90 -4.34 -8.03
N GLN A 158 2.83 -5.48 -8.70
CA GLN A 158 1.62 -5.95 -9.36
C GLN A 158 0.80 -6.76 -8.35
N ALA A 159 -0.49 -6.48 -8.27
CA ALA A 159 -1.38 -7.22 -7.37
C ALA A 159 -1.42 -8.69 -7.77
N GLU A 160 -1.00 -9.58 -6.87
CA GLU A 160 -1.12 -11.03 -7.02
C GLU A 160 -2.53 -11.53 -6.70
N TYR A 161 -3.23 -10.77 -5.87
CA TYR A 161 -4.62 -10.97 -5.53
C TYR A 161 -5.37 -9.67 -5.70
N TRP A 162 -6.50 -9.72 -6.39
CA TRP A 162 -7.42 -8.61 -6.59
C TRP A 162 -8.84 -9.12 -6.53
N ASN A 163 -9.69 -8.55 -5.70
CA ASN A 163 -11.08 -8.91 -5.60
C ASN A 163 -11.93 -7.76 -5.04
N TYR A 164 -13.05 -7.50 -5.68
CA TYR A 164 -14.12 -6.68 -5.13
C TYR A 164 -15.30 -7.60 -4.78
N THR A 165 -15.68 -7.62 -3.49
CA THR A 165 -16.70 -8.54 -3.00
C THR A 165 -18.11 -7.96 -3.10
N GLU A 166 -19.13 -8.84 -3.09
CA GLU A 166 -20.56 -8.42 -3.07
C GLU A 166 -20.90 -7.58 -1.82
N GLU A 167 -20.14 -7.73 -0.73
CA GLU A 167 -20.30 -6.98 0.52
C GLU A 167 -19.64 -5.60 0.47
N GLY A 168 -18.98 -5.23 -0.62
CA GLY A 168 -18.36 -3.93 -0.78
C GLY A 168 -16.93 -3.81 -0.23
N TYR A 169 -16.19 -4.94 -0.17
CA TYR A 169 -14.78 -4.94 0.17
C TYR A 169 -13.92 -4.96 -1.09
N LEU A 170 -13.04 -3.99 -1.24
CA LEU A 170 -11.93 -4.06 -2.18
C LEU A 170 -10.73 -4.68 -1.46
N MET A 171 -10.24 -5.79 -1.97
CA MET A 171 -9.16 -6.57 -1.38
C MET A 171 -8.06 -6.77 -2.41
N PHE A 172 -6.84 -6.41 -2.08
CA PHE A 172 -5.68 -6.67 -2.93
C PHE A 172 -4.42 -6.90 -2.10
N SER A 173 -3.49 -7.67 -2.64
CA SER A 173 -2.20 -7.96 -2.02
C SER A 173 -1.11 -8.13 -3.06
N GLY A 174 0.13 -7.96 -2.66
CA GLY A 174 1.30 -8.17 -3.50
C GLY A 174 2.54 -8.58 -2.72
N VAL A 175 3.59 -8.93 -3.44
CA VAL A 175 4.82 -9.53 -2.90
C VAL A 175 5.52 -8.66 -1.86
N TRP A 176 5.34 -7.36 -1.91
CA TRP A 176 6.04 -6.44 -1.01
C TRP A 176 5.57 -6.54 0.45
N PHE A 177 4.30 -6.95 0.63
CA PHE A 177 3.71 -7.26 1.93
C PHE A 177 3.20 -8.69 1.85
N SER A 178 4.11 -9.66 1.94
CA SER A 178 3.89 -11.06 1.63
C SER A 178 2.77 -11.75 2.41
N GLU A 179 2.16 -11.08 3.38
CA GLU A 179 1.07 -11.61 4.21
C GLU A 179 -0.08 -10.59 4.42
N GLU A 180 0.02 -9.36 3.90
CA GLU A 180 -1.02 -8.36 4.11
C GLU A 180 -1.97 -8.29 2.92
N LEU A 181 -3.21 -8.66 3.21
CA LEU A 181 -4.34 -8.45 2.34
C LEU A 181 -4.94 -7.09 2.67
N TYR A 182 -4.82 -6.13 1.76
CA TYR A 182 -5.44 -4.83 1.95
C TYR A 182 -6.95 -4.93 1.75
N VAL A 183 -7.70 -4.39 2.71
CA VAL A 183 -9.15 -4.33 2.65
C VAL A 183 -9.59 -2.89 2.76
N LEU A 184 -10.15 -2.37 1.69
CA LEU A 184 -10.82 -1.08 1.68
C LEU A 184 -12.32 -1.31 1.67
N THR A 185 -13.04 -0.64 2.56
CA THR A 185 -14.49 -0.78 2.67
C THR A 185 -15.17 0.38 1.95
N LEU A 186 -15.86 0.07 0.85
CA LEU A 186 -16.65 1.03 0.09
C LEU A 186 -18.04 1.23 0.70
N SER A 187 -18.51 0.26 1.49
CA SER A 187 -19.82 0.24 2.12
C SER A 187 -19.93 1.21 3.28
N GLY A 188 -21.14 1.67 3.56
CA GLY A 188 -21.45 2.49 4.71
C GLY A 188 -21.29 1.75 6.05
N ALA A 189 -21.19 2.52 7.15
CA ALA A 189 -20.97 1.99 8.50
C ALA A 189 -22.03 0.96 8.96
N GLU A 190 -23.28 1.09 8.53
CA GLU A 190 -24.37 0.16 8.90
C GLU A 190 -24.17 -1.21 8.26
N GLU A 191 -23.80 -1.25 6.98
CA GLU A 191 -23.54 -2.48 6.23
C GLU A 191 -22.30 -3.18 6.78
N HIS A 192 -21.24 -2.43 7.05
CA HIS A 192 -20.02 -2.95 7.64
C HIS A 192 -20.22 -3.54 9.05
N THR A 193 -21.08 -2.93 9.85
CA THR A 193 -21.39 -3.43 11.21
C THR A 193 -22.15 -4.75 11.17
N ALA A 194 -22.95 -4.99 10.14
CA ALA A 194 -23.70 -6.24 9.98
C ALA A 194 -22.82 -7.44 9.61
N LEU A 195 -21.61 -7.19 9.09
CA LEU A 195 -20.65 -8.22 8.64
C LEU A 195 -19.62 -8.62 9.72
N ARG A 196 -19.57 -7.94 10.85
CA ARG A 196 -18.72 -8.24 12.02
C ARG A 196 -19.47 -9.03 13.07
#